data_0d08782c5b2c2c9f206e420fa1610d51
#
_entry.id   0d08782c5b2c2c9f206e420fa1610d51
#
_cell.length_a   1.000
_cell.length_b   1.000
_cell.length_c   1.000
_cell.angle_alpha   90.00
_cell.angle_beta   90.00
_cell.angle_gamma   90.00
#
_symmetry.space_group_name_H-M   'P 1'
#
loop_
_entity.id
_entity.type
_entity.pdbx_description
1 polymer ?
#
loop_
_entity_poly.entity_id
_entity_poly.type
_entity_poly.pdbx_seq_one_letter_code
_entity_poly.pdbx_strand_id
1 'polypeptide(L)'
;GKAEKPAEPEAKEPGPAKAAEAPANIRIGKVTLQGGTIDFTDHFIKPNYTAKMLNMSGSITGLSSEEISRAKVELKGNLGRGSPIDIKGTINPLIKDRYVDMDVSFKDIELSPVTPYSIKYLGYTIAKGKLTFDVKYLIEGNKLTAQNKFFFDQLTFGEKVESPDAIKLPVTTAVSLLKDRHGQINLDVPLSGSLDDPKFRIWPIVWQII
;
A
#
# COMPACT_ATOMS: atom_id res chain seq x y z
N GLY A 1 -49.70 65.00 4.54
CA GLY A 1 -49.09 63.69 4.70
C GLY A 1 -47.60 63.77 4.49
N LYS A 2 -46.80 63.69 5.57
CA LYS A 2 -45.35 63.53 5.52
C LYS A 2 -45.02 62.08 5.18
N ALA A 3 -44.29 61.85 4.07
CA ALA A 3 -43.74 60.55 3.71
C ALA A 3 -42.47 60.32 4.56
N GLU A 4 -42.47 59.22 5.31
CA GLU A 4 -41.33 58.70 6.08
C GLU A 4 -40.37 58.00 5.12
N LYS A 5 -39.11 58.34 5.23
CA LYS A 5 -37.97 57.78 4.46
C LYS A 5 -37.58 56.46 5.13
N PRO A 6 -37.40 55.34 4.41
CA PRO A 6 -36.91 54.09 4.99
C PRO A 6 -35.44 54.19 5.41
N ALA A 7 -35.12 53.69 6.57
CA ALA A 7 -33.78 53.61 7.12
C ALA A 7 -32.92 52.61 6.32
N GLU A 8 -31.70 53.00 6.01
CA GLU A 8 -30.64 52.15 5.44
C GLU A 8 -30.21 51.12 6.51
N PRO A 9 -29.93 49.85 6.13
CA PRO A 9 -29.40 48.91 7.09
C PRO A 9 -27.89 49.18 7.31
N GLU A 10 -27.56 49.34 8.59
CA GLU A 10 -26.17 49.45 9.05
C GLU A 10 -25.35 48.22 8.61
N ALA A 11 -24.25 48.46 7.87
CA ALA A 11 -23.25 47.45 7.55
C ALA A 11 -22.54 47.01 8.84
N LYS A 12 -22.71 45.74 9.23
CA LYS A 12 -21.92 45.12 10.29
C LYS A 12 -20.46 45.08 9.85
N GLU A 13 -19.59 45.72 10.66
CA GLU A 13 -18.14 45.60 10.52
C GLU A 13 -17.72 44.13 10.58
N PRO A 14 -16.79 43.68 9.71
CA PRO A 14 -16.26 42.32 9.78
C PRO A 14 -15.42 42.20 11.07
N GLY A 15 -15.85 41.30 11.94
CA GLY A 15 -15.10 40.96 13.15
C GLY A 15 -13.67 40.51 12.79
N PRO A 16 -12.71 40.61 13.74
CA PRO A 16 -11.31 40.33 13.48
C PRO A 16 -11.14 38.93 12.91
N ALA A 17 -10.55 38.84 11.71
CA ALA A 17 -10.19 37.58 11.08
C ALA A 17 -9.32 36.81 12.08
N LYS A 18 -9.75 35.60 12.46
CA LYS A 18 -8.92 34.67 13.23
C LYS A 18 -7.60 34.52 12.44
N ALA A 19 -6.52 34.99 13.03
CA ALA A 19 -5.17 34.76 12.52
C ALA A 19 -5.02 33.25 12.34
N ALA A 20 -4.69 32.81 11.13
CA ALA A 20 -4.36 31.44 10.87
C ALA A 20 -3.16 31.10 11.75
N GLU A 21 -3.36 30.20 12.74
CA GLU A 21 -2.27 29.70 13.57
C GLU A 21 -1.19 29.13 12.65
N ALA A 22 0.04 29.56 12.81
CA ALA A 22 1.19 29.02 12.09
C ALA A 22 1.24 27.51 12.36
N PRO A 23 1.52 26.68 11.35
CA PRO A 23 1.56 25.24 11.51
C PRO A 23 2.55 24.86 12.62
N ALA A 24 2.09 24.08 13.60
CA ALA A 24 2.91 23.64 14.71
C ALA A 24 4.14 22.87 14.21
N ASN A 25 5.34 23.26 14.67
CA ASN A 25 6.55 22.51 14.37
C ASN A 25 6.57 21.23 15.22
N ILE A 26 6.38 20.08 14.56
CA ILE A 26 6.36 18.76 15.20
C ILE A 26 7.72 18.10 15.03
N ARG A 27 8.31 17.65 16.14
CA ARG A 27 9.53 16.85 16.15
C ARG A 27 9.38 15.67 17.09
N ILE A 28 9.58 14.46 16.57
CA ILE A 28 9.56 13.21 17.33
C ILE A 28 10.91 12.52 17.13
N GLY A 29 11.71 12.47 18.20
CA GLY A 29 13.07 11.94 18.13
C GLY A 29 13.11 10.47 17.75
N LYS A 30 12.29 9.64 18.41
CA LYS A 30 12.23 8.20 18.15
C LYS A 30 10.88 7.61 18.56
N VAL A 31 10.35 6.77 17.69
CA VAL A 31 9.23 5.85 17.98
C VAL A 31 9.79 4.45 17.96
N THR A 32 9.58 3.68 19.02
CA THR A 32 10.02 2.28 19.12
C THR A 32 8.81 1.38 19.19
N LEU A 33 8.81 0.33 18.37
CA LEU A 33 7.82 -0.74 18.38
C LEU A 33 8.50 -2.00 18.92
N GLN A 34 7.86 -2.68 19.87
CA GLN A 34 8.39 -3.90 20.48
C GLN A 34 7.31 -4.98 20.53
N GLY A 35 7.45 -6.02 19.70
CA GLY A 35 6.54 -7.15 19.68
C GLY A 35 5.10 -6.81 19.30
N GLY A 36 4.89 -5.76 18.50
CA GLY A 36 3.57 -5.33 18.09
C GLY A 36 2.86 -6.35 17.20
N THR A 37 1.54 -6.30 17.18
CA THR A 37 0.69 -7.05 16.24
C THR A 37 -0.11 -6.06 15.41
N ILE A 38 -0.16 -6.30 14.08
CA ILE A 38 -1.00 -5.54 13.16
C ILE A 38 -1.97 -6.52 12.53
N ASP A 39 -3.26 -6.30 12.73
CA ASP A 39 -4.34 -7.07 12.10
C ASP A 39 -4.84 -6.32 10.88
N PHE A 40 -4.81 -6.97 9.73
CA PHE A 40 -5.34 -6.46 8.47
C PHE A 40 -6.52 -7.31 8.04
N THR A 41 -7.62 -6.68 7.65
CA THR A 41 -8.78 -7.36 7.06
C THR A 41 -9.22 -6.63 5.81
N ASP A 42 -9.24 -7.34 4.70
CA ASP A 42 -9.82 -6.84 3.44
C ASP A 42 -11.27 -7.33 3.31
N HIS A 43 -12.20 -6.38 3.37
CA HIS A 43 -13.65 -6.64 3.20
C HIS A 43 -14.11 -6.56 1.74
N PHE A 44 -13.26 -6.09 0.84
CA PHE A 44 -13.57 -5.97 -0.58
C PHE A 44 -13.60 -7.33 -1.29
N ILE A 45 -12.80 -8.28 -0.79
CA ILE A 45 -12.77 -9.66 -1.28
C ILE A 45 -13.75 -10.53 -0.50
N LYS A 46 -14.33 -11.53 -1.17
CA LYS A 46 -15.22 -12.51 -0.53
C LYS A 46 -14.73 -13.94 -0.83
N PRO A 47 -14.61 -14.81 0.19
CA PRO A 47 -14.64 -14.51 1.63
C PRO A 47 -13.56 -13.47 2.02
N ASN A 48 -13.78 -12.74 3.09
CA ASN A 48 -12.83 -11.71 3.54
C ASN A 48 -11.42 -12.31 3.72
N TYR A 49 -10.42 -11.57 3.28
CA TYR A 49 -9.03 -11.93 3.54
C TYR A 49 -8.55 -11.26 4.83
N THR A 50 -7.92 -12.03 5.68
CA THR A 50 -7.29 -11.52 6.92
C THR A 50 -5.83 -11.92 6.96
N ALA A 51 -4.99 -10.97 7.38
CA ALA A 51 -3.56 -11.19 7.60
C ALA A 51 -3.14 -10.59 8.94
N LYS A 52 -2.23 -11.25 9.63
CA LYS A 52 -1.65 -10.78 10.88
C LYS A 52 -0.15 -10.60 10.71
N MET A 53 0.33 -9.38 10.96
CA MET A 53 1.76 -9.14 11.10
C MET A 53 2.09 -9.23 12.60
N LEU A 54 2.94 -10.18 12.95
CA LEU A 54 3.27 -10.54 14.33
C LEU A 54 4.71 -10.14 14.67
N ASN A 55 4.96 -9.92 15.95
CA ASN A 55 6.29 -9.61 16.49
C ASN A 55 6.95 -8.41 15.81
N MET A 56 6.12 -7.45 15.34
CA MET A 56 6.62 -6.24 14.71
C MET A 56 7.48 -5.46 15.68
N SER A 57 8.74 -5.28 15.35
CA SER A 57 9.72 -4.62 16.21
C SER A 57 10.66 -3.76 15.39
N GLY A 58 11.17 -2.68 15.99
CA GLY A 58 12.09 -1.76 15.35
C GLY A 58 11.85 -0.31 15.75
N SER A 59 12.22 0.62 14.90
CA SER A 59 12.08 2.04 15.22
C SER A 59 11.91 2.92 14.00
N ILE A 60 11.28 4.08 14.25
CA ILE A 60 11.27 5.24 13.35
C ILE A 60 11.98 6.37 14.09
N THR A 61 13.02 6.94 13.49
CA THR A 61 13.88 7.94 14.14
C THR A 61 13.91 9.23 13.32
N GLY A 62 13.74 10.37 14.00
CA GLY A 62 13.90 11.69 13.39
C GLY A 62 12.66 12.17 12.59
N LEU A 63 11.45 11.84 13.03
CA LEU A 63 10.23 12.40 12.47
C LEU A 63 10.15 13.92 12.74
N SER A 64 9.94 14.69 11.68
CA SER A 64 9.81 16.15 11.79
C SER A 64 8.89 16.70 10.71
N SER A 65 8.20 17.80 11.01
CA SER A 65 7.45 18.58 10.03
C SER A 65 8.31 19.51 9.18
N GLU A 66 9.64 19.50 9.34
CA GLU A 66 10.57 20.24 8.50
C GLU A 66 10.73 19.56 7.14
N GLU A 67 10.69 20.33 6.05
CA GLU A 67 10.71 19.80 4.67
C GLU A 67 11.96 18.98 4.34
N ILE A 68 13.11 19.33 4.89
CA ILE A 68 14.39 18.64 4.66
C ILE A 68 14.57 17.40 5.51
N SER A 69 13.71 17.18 6.50
CA SER A 69 13.83 16.04 7.40
C SER A 69 13.49 14.73 6.70
N ARG A 70 14.25 13.68 7.00
CA ARG A 70 14.01 12.30 6.53
C ARG A 70 14.11 11.37 7.74
N ALA A 71 12.97 10.91 8.22
CA ALA A 71 12.92 9.95 9.32
C ALA A 71 13.36 8.57 8.83
N LYS A 72 14.28 7.95 9.55
CA LYS A 72 14.73 6.59 9.27
C LYS A 72 13.74 5.57 9.83
N VAL A 73 13.36 4.60 9.01
CA VAL A 73 12.47 3.49 9.36
C VAL A 73 13.25 2.18 9.30
N GLU A 74 13.19 1.41 10.36
CA GLU A 74 13.72 0.04 10.42
C GLU A 74 12.75 -0.81 11.24
N LEU A 75 11.95 -1.65 10.57
CA LEU A 75 10.99 -2.53 11.20
C LEU A 75 11.15 -3.96 10.67
N LYS A 76 10.96 -4.93 11.55
CA LYS A 76 10.97 -6.36 11.24
C LYS A 76 9.83 -7.05 11.95
N GLY A 77 9.39 -8.15 11.38
CA GLY A 77 8.34 -8.97 11.96
C GLY A 77 8.06 -10.20 11.11
N ASN A 78 6.86 -10.74 11.23
CA ASN A 78 6.43 -11.92 10.47
C ASN A 78 4.99 -11.74 9.98
N LEU A 79 4.72 -12.12 8.75
CA LEU A 79 3.36 -12.32 8.27
C LEU A 79 2.92 -13.72 8.69
N GLY A 80 1.87 -13.80 9.51
CA GLY A 80 1.47 -15.04 10.14
C GLY A 80 2.59 -15.63 11.02
N ARG A 81 2.74 -16.94 11.02
CA ARG A 81 3.68 -17.63 11.93
C ARG A 81 5.09 -17.83 11.37
N GLY A 82 5.30 -17.61 10.08
CA GLY A 82 6.55 -18.06 9.48
C GLY A 82 7.15 -17.22 8.37
N SER A 83 6.45 -16.20 7.84
CA SER A 83 6.92 -15.41 6.71
C SER A 83 7.58 -14.12 7.18
N PRO A 84 8.92 -14.00 7.14
CA PRO A 84 9.62 -12.80 7.61
C PRO A 84 9.22 -11.55 6.84
N ILE A 85 9.12 -10.43 7.57
CA ILE A 85 8.93 -9.07 7.04
C ILE A 85 10.16 -8.25 7.43
N ASP A 86 10.73 -7.54 6.45
CA ASP A 86 11.77 -6.53 6.65
C ASP A 86 11.32 -5.24 5.96
N ILE A 87 11.26 -4.14 6.71
CA ILE A 87 10.85 -2.82 6.23
C ILE A 87 11.93 -1.83 6.63
N LYS A 88 12.51 -1.16 5.66
CA LYS A 88 13.56 -0.16 5.91
C LYS A 88 13.49 0.96 4.89
N GLY A 89 13.96 2.12 5.29
CA GLY A 89 14.02 3.27 4.40
C GLY A 89 13.94 4.59 5.12
N THR A 90 13.48 5.60 4.41
CA THR A 90 13.32 6.96 4.92
C THR A 90 12.00 7.55 4.49
N ILE A 91 11.37 8.31 5.38
CA ILE A 91 10.07 8.94 5.13
C ILE A 91 10.04 10.38 5.65
N ASN A 92 9.20 11.20 5.04
CA ASN A 92 8.71 12.42 5.66
C ASN A 92 7.19 12.54 5.46
N PRO A 93 6.39 11.99 6.38
CA PRO A 93 4.92 11.96 6.25
C PRO A 93 4.25 13.23 6.75
N LEU A 94 4.99 14.13 7.43
CA LEU A 94 4.44 15.30 8.15
C LEU A 94 4.43 16.57 7.31
N ILE A 95 4.87 16.51 6.07
CA ILE A 95 4.89 17.64 5.13
C ILE A 95 3.87 17.46 4.01
N LYS A 96 3.53 18.57 3.33
CA LYS A 96 2.60 18.55 2.20
C LYS A 96 3.15 17.71 1.05
N ASP A 97 4.41 17.94 0.68
CA ASP A 97 5.10 17.19 -0.38
C ASP A 97 5.77 15.96 0.22
N ARG A 98 4.97 14.92 0.41
CA ARG A 98 5.39 13.67 1.07
C ARG A 98 6.62 13.06 0.39
N TYR A 99 7.52 12.59 1.23
CA TYR A 99 8.66 11.81 0.79
C TYR A 99 8.62 10.41 1.39
N VAL A 100 8.81 9.41 0.55
CA VAL A 100 8.90 7.99 0.94
C VAL A 100 9.94 7.33 0.06
N ASP A 101 10.98 6.76 0.66
CA ASP A 101 11.94 5.87 0.01
C ASP A 101 12.03 4.62 0.88
N MET A 102 11.34 3.55 0.47
CA MET A 102 11.13 2.36 1.29
C MET A 102 11.47 1.10 0.51
N ASP A 103 12.26 0.25 1.16
CA ASP A 103 12.45 -1.15 0.78
C ASP A 103 11.61 -2.03 1.72
N VAL A 104 10.75 -2.87 1.15
CA VAL A 104 9.90 -3.82 1.88
C VAL A 104 10.10 -5.20 1.31
N SER A 105 10.39 -6.16 2.16
CA SER A 105 10.58 -7.57 1.80
C SER A 105 9.67 -8.46 2.63
N PHE A 106 8.95 -9.33 1.93
CA PHE A 106 8.19 -10.45 2.51
C PHE A 106 8.77 -11.74 1.97
N LYS A 107 9.08 -12.69 2.82
CA LYS A 107 9.68 -13.96 2.39
C LYS A 107 8.77 -15.15 2.68
N ASP A 108 8.73 -16.07 1.74
CA ASP A 108 8.07 -17.37 1.88
C ASP A 108 6.60 -17.29 2.35
N ILE A 109 5.84 -16.31 1.81
CA ILE A 109 4.41 -16.19 2.09
C ILE A 109 3.68 -17.40 1.52
N GLU A 110 2.94 -18.13 2.35
CA GLU A 110 2.04 -19.18 1.88
C GLU A 110 0.91 -18.57 1.04
N LEU A 111 0.73 -19.09 -0.17
CA LEU A 111 -0.24 -18.54 -1.12
C LEU A 111 -1.66 -19.10 -0.96
N SER A 112 -1.86 -20.26 -0.32
CA SER A 112 -3.19 -20.82 -0.11
C SER A 112 -4.16 -19.85 0.58
N PRO A 113 -3.75 -19.03 1.57
CA PRO A 113 -4.64 -18.06 2.20
C PRO A 113 -5.12 -16.93 1.29
N VAL A 114 -4.39 -16.63 0.20
CA VAL A 114 -4.81 -15.59 -0.77
C VAL A 114 -5.72 -16.11 -1.87
N THR A 115 -6.19 -17.35 -1.76
CA THR A 115 -7.18 -17.96 -2.63
C THR A 115 -8.40 -17.08 -2.94
N PRO A 116 -8.98 -16.29 -2.01
CA PRO A 116 -10.10 -15.40 -2.34
C PRO A 116 -9.79 -14.43 -3.49
N TYR A 117 -8.58 -13.90 -3.54
CA TYR A 117 -8.14 -13.02 -4.65
C TYR A 117 -7.97 -13.83 -5.95
N SER A 118 -7.36 -15.01 -5.86
CA SER A 118 -7.17 -15.89 -7.01
C SER A 118 -8.50 -16.31 -7.63
N ILE A 119 -9.48 -16.67 -6.83
CA ILE A 119 -10.84 -17.00 -7.33
C ILE A 119 -11.44 -15.79 -8.02
N LYS A 120 -11.45 -14.63 -7.35
CA LYS A 120 -12.08 -13.43 -7.89
C LYS A 120 -11.50 -13.03 -9.24
N TYR A 121 -10.16 -12.97 -9.36
CA TYR A 121 -9.50 -12.39 -10.52
C TYR A 121 -8.99 -13.38 -11.54
N LEU A 122 -8.70 -14.62 -11.13
CA LEU A 122 -8.15 -15.65 -12.00
C LEU A 122 -9.11 -16.83 -12.24
N GLY A 123 -10.13 -16.98 -11.38
CA GLY A 123 -11.09 -18.07 -11.49
C GLY A 123 -10.55 -19.44 -11.03
N TYR A 124 -9.56 -19.46 -10.15
CA TYR A 124 -8.96 -20.67 -9.61
C TYR A 124 -8.66 -20.55 -8.11
N THR A 125 -8.77 -21.65 -7.38
CA THR A 125 -8.18 -21.75 -6.04
C THR A 125 -6.66 -21.90 -6.14
N ILE A 126 -5.95 -21.64 -5.05
CA ILE A 126 -4.52 -21.93 -4.94
C ILE A 126 -4.34 -23.16 -4.05
N ALA A 127 -3.85 -24.25 -4.64
CA ALA A 127 -3.60 -25.50 -3.92
C ALA A 127 -2.34 -25.41 -3.06
N LYS A 128 -1.26 -24.82 -3.59
CA LYS A 128 0.01 -24.60 -2.88
C LYS A 128 0.86 -23.57 -3.59
N GLY A 129 1.90 -23.14 -2.92
CA GLY A 129 2.93 -22.25 -3.42
C GLY A 129 3.37 -21.24 -2.39
N LYS A 130 4.55 -20.71 -2.58
CA LYS A 130 5.13 -19.66 -1.76
C LYS A 130 5.45 -18.44 -2.60
N LEU A 131 5.35 -17.28 -1.98
CA LEU A 131 5.71 -16.01 -2.59
C LEU A 131 6.78 -15.31 -1.75
N THR A 132 7.88 -14.95 -2.37
CA THR A 132 8.76 -13.89 -1.87
C THR A 132 8.49 -12.64 -2.69
N PHE A 133 8.33 -11.53 -2.00
CA PHE A 133 7.92 -10.26 -2.61
C PHE A 133 8.81 -9.14 -2.07
N ASP A 134 9.63 -8.56 -2.96
CA ASP A 134 10.49 -7.42 -2.66
C ASP A 134 9.98 -6.20 -3.41
N VAL A 135 9.77 -5.12 -2.67
CA VAL A 135 9.24 -3.86 -3.18
C VAL A 135 10.16 -2.73 -2.82
N LYS A 136 10.51 -1.93 -3.80
CA LYS A 136 11.14 -0.64 -3.59
C LYS A 136 10.21 0.48 -4.06
N TYR A 137 9.80 1.34 -3.13
CA TYR A 137 8.94 2.50 -3.40
C TYR A 137 9.70 3.80 -3.19
N LEU A 138 9.67 4.67 -4.19
CA LEU A 138 10.08 6.06 -4.07
C LEU A 138 8.88 6.95 -4.39
N ILE A 139 8.48 7.77 -3.42
CA ILE A 139 7.49 8.83 -3.59
C ILE A 139 8.16 10.16 -3.32
N GLU A 140 8.13 11.04 -4.31
CA GLU A 140 8.59 12.42 -4.22
C GLU A 140 7.47 13.35 -4.68
N GLY A 141 6.91 14.10 -3.72
CA GLY A 141 5.68 14.86 -3.97
C GLY A 141 4.54 13.93 -4.40
N ASN A 142 4.09 14.09 -5.64
CA ASN A 142 3.01 13.29 -6.23
C ASN A 142 3.48 12.20 -7.21
N LYS A 143 4.79 12.03 -7.37
CA LYS A 143 5.34 10.99 -8.26
C LYS A 143 5.66 9.74 -7.45
N LEU A 144 5.16 8.60 -7.93
CA LEU A 144 5.54 7.28 -7.46
C LEU A 144 6.41 6.59 -8.51
N THR A 145 7.52 6.04 -8.05
CA THR A 145 8.31 5.04 -8.79
C THR A 145 8.43 3.81 -7.91
N ALA A 146 8.10 2.65 -8.46
CA ALA A 146 8.19 1.39 -7.72
C ALA A 146 8.85 0.31 -8.57
N GLN A 147 9.61 -0.54 -7.91
CA GLN A 147 10.10 -1.81 -8.44
C GLN A 147 9.51 -2.92 -7.59
N ASN A 148 8.78 -3.83 -8.23
CA ASN A 148 8.13 -4.95 -7.58
C ASN A 148 8.73 -6.24 -8.12
N LYS A 149 9.40 -7.01 -7.27
CA LYS A 149 9.97 -8.31 -7.61
C LYS A 149 9.17 -9.40 -6.93
N PHE A 150 8.59 -10.27 -7.73
CA PHE A 150 7.83 -11.42 -7.27
C PHE A 150 8.60 -12.69 -7.59
N PHE A 151 8.83 -13.51 -6.60
CA PHE A 151 9.37 -14.85 -6.76
C PHE A 151 8.34 -15.85 -6.24
N PHE A 152 7.74 -16.61 -7.15
CA PHE A 152 6.82 -17.68 -6.81
C PHE A 152 7.56 -19.01 -6.84
N ASP A 153 7.46 -19.76 -5.75
CA ASP A 153 7.98 -21.11 -5.67
C ASP A 153 6.82 -22.11 -5.62
N GLN A 154 6.81 -23.06 -6.58
CA GLN A 154 5.84 -24.16 -6.69
C GLN A 154 4.37 -23.70 -6.72
N LEU A 155 4.05 -22.51 -7.24
CA LEU A 155 2.66 -22.07 -7.41
C LEU A 155 1.86 -23.10 -8.18
N THR A 156 0.81 -23.63 -7.57
CA THR A 156 -0.07 -24.63 -8.15
C THR A 156 -1.51 -24.21 -7.90
N PHE A 157 -2.25 -24.05 -8.99
CA PHE A 157 -3.69 -23.84 -8.90
C PHE A 157 -4.42 -25.15 -8.57
N GLY A 158 -5.51 -25.00 -7.83
CA GLY A 158 -6.45 -26.08 -7.53
C GLY A 158 -7.64 -26.04 -8.48
N GLU A 159 -8.84 -26.10 -7.91
CA GLU A 159 -10.09 -26.17 -8.66
C GLU A 159 -10.40 -24.86 -9.39
N LYS A 160 -11.00 -24.99 -10.58
CA LYS A 160 -11.58 -23.86 -11.30
C LYS A 160 -12.88 -23.45 -10.63
N VAL A 161 -13.05 -22.16 -10.40
CA VAL A 161 -14.23 -21.55 -9.80
C VAL A 161 -14.74 -20.46 -10.72
N GLU A 162 -16.03 -20.46 -11.01
CA GLU A 162 -16.63 -19.39 -11.80
C GLU A 162 -16.62 -18.07 -11.01
N SER A 163 -16.11 -17.04 -11.65
CA SER A 163 -16.11 -15.67 -11.11
C SER A 163 -16.38 -14.68 -12.24
N PRO A 164 -17.33 -13.75 -12.05
CA PRO A 164 -17.66 -12.75 -13.07
C PRO A 164 -16.51 -11.78 -13.32
N ASP A 165 -15.65 -11.58 -12.33
CA ASP A 165 -14.49 -10.66 -12.40
C ASP A 165 -13.23 -11.36 -12.94
N ALA A 166 -13.25 -12.67 -13.12
CA ALA A 166 -12.08 -13.42 -13.58
C ALA A 166 -11.70 -13.08 -15.03
N ILE A 167 -10.42 -12.94 -15.24
CA ILE A 167 -9.87 -12.73 -16.60
C ILE A 167 -10.20 -13.94 -17.48
N LYS A 168 -10.60 -13.66 -18.73
CA LYS A 168 -10.95 -14.69 -19.72
C LYS A 168 -9.70 -15.18 -20.48
N LEU A 169 -8.65 -15.53 -19.75
CA LEU A 169 -7.39 -16.03 -20.31
C LEU A 169 -7.10 -17.44 -19.80
N PRO A 170 -6.32 -18.24 -20.52
CA PRO A 170 -5.88 -19.56 -20.08
C PRO A 170 -4.80 -19.45 -18.99
N VAL A 171 -5.17 -19.02 -17.77
CA VAL A 171 -4.28 -18.70 -16.65
C VAL A 171 -3.31 -19.82 -16.33
N THR A 172 -3.81 -21.06 -16.26
CA THR A 172 -2.97 -22.24 -15.94
C THR A 172 -1.90 -22.47 -17.00
N THR A 173 -2.24 -22.27 -18.27
CA THR A 173 -1.27 -22.38 -19.39
C THR A 173 -0.26 -21.26 -19.32
N ALA A 174 -0.70 -20.02 -19.12
CA ALA A 174 0.20 -18.87 -18.99
C ALA A 174 1.19 -19.05 -17.84
N VAL A 175 0.70 -19.45 -16.67
CA VAL A 175 1.57 -19.71 -15.49
C VAL A 175 2.52 -20.88 -15.76
N SER A 176 2.10 -21.91 -16.48
CA SER A 176 2.97 -23.04 -16.85
C SER A 176 4.12 -22.60 -17.77
N LEU A 177 3.86 -21.64 -18.67
CA LEU A 177 4.88 -21.10 -19.56
C LEU A 177 5.88 -20.19 -18.84
N LEU A 178 5.47 -19.54 -17.76
CA LEU A 178 6.33 -18.69 -16.93
C LEU A 178 7.22 -19.47 -15.97
N LYS A 179 6.86 -20.72 -15.67
CA LYS A 179 7.66 -21.58 -14.79
C LYS A 179 8.95 -22.02 -15.46
N ASP A 180 10.01 -21.91 -14.70
CA ASP A 180 11.28 -22.54 -15.07
C ASP A 180 11.23 -24.08 -14.81
N ARG A 181 12.35 -24.77 -15.12
CA ARG A 181 12.51 -26.22 -14.88
C ARG A 181 12.40 -26.64 -13.42
N HIS A 182 12.48 -25.69 -12.48
CA HIS A 182 12.36 -25.92 -11.04
C HIS A 182 10.94 -25.61 -10.53
N GLY A 183 10.02 -25.19 -11.39
CA GLY A 183 8.66 -24.78 -11.04
C GLY A 183 8.60 -23.39 -10.41
N GLN A 184 9.60 -22.55 -10.65
CA GLN A 184 9.74 -21.21 -10.10
C GLN A 184 9.39 -20.16 -11.15
N ILE A 185 8.81 -19.03 -10.69
CA ILE A 185 8.48 -17.89 -11.54
C ILE A 185 9.12 -16.65 -10.93
N ASN A 186 9.89 -15.91 -11.74
CA ASN A 186 10.44 -14.63 -11.38
C ASN A 186 9.79 -13.54 -12.24
N LEU A 187 9.18 -12.55 -11.59
CA LEU A 187 8.59 -11.38 -12.25
C LEU A 187 9.20 -10.11 -11.68
N ASP A 188 9.62 -9.21 -12.57
CA ASP A 188 10.02 -7.85 -12.20
C ASP A 188 9.04 -6.88 -12.85
N VAL A 189 8.26 -6.17 -12.03
CA VAL A 189 7.17 -5.32 -12.47
C VAL A 189 7.45 -3.88 -12.03
N PRO A 190 8.11 -3.09 -12.88
CA PRO A 190 8.28 -1.66 -12.60
C PRO A 190 6.94 -0.94 -12.72
N LEU A 191 6.72 0.03 -11.82
CA LEU A 191 5.55 0.87 -11.81
C LEU A 191 5.98 2.32 -11.65
N SER A 192 5.40 3.21 -12.43
CA SER A 192 5.58 4.66 -12.24
C SER A 192 4.32 5.42 -12.62
N GLY A 193 4.05 6.51 -11.90
CA GLY A 193 2.88 7.33 -12.17
C GLY A 193 2.70 8.47 -11.19
N SER A 194 1.64 9.24 -11.39
CA SER A 194 1.23 10.30 -10.49
C SER A 194 0.15 9.79 -9.53
N LEU A 195 0.31 10.06 -8.24
CA LEU A 195 -0.69 9.73 -7.22
C LEU A 195 -2.00 10.50 -7.40
N ASP A 196 -1.98 11.59 -8.17
CA ASP A 196 -3.16 12.39 -8.50
C ASP A 196 -3.93 11.83 -9.70
N ASP A 197 -3.34 10.93 -10.48
CA ASP A 197 -4.02 10.32 -11.64
C ASP A 197 -5.11 9.36 -11.15
N PRO A 198 -6.40 9.61 -11.49
CA PRO A 198 -7.47 8.69 -11.12
C PRO A 198 -7.30 7.27 -11.67
N LYS A 199 -6.61 7.13 -12.82
CA LYS A 199 -6.28 5.83 -13.42
C LYS A 199 -5.26 5.06 -12.60
N PHE A 200 -4.44 5.76 -11.81
CA PHE A 200 -3.46 5.15 -10.92
C PHE A 200 -4.07 4.59 -9.63
N ARG A 201 -5.24 5.10 -9.23
CA ARG A 201 -5.94 4.67 -8.00
C ARG A 201 -6.61 3.30 -8.10
N ILE A 202 -6.85 2.79 -9.31
CA ILE A 202 -7.66 1.58 -9.49
C ILE A 202 -7.04 0.70 -10.59
N TRP A 203 -6.24 -0.30 -10.23
CA TRP A 203 -5.97 -1.49 -11.04
C TRP A 203 -5.12 -1.45 -12.33
N PRO A 204 -4.08 -0.66 -12.54
CA PRO A 204 -3.23 -0.91 -13.70
C PRO A 204 -2.25 -2.07 -13.53
N ILE A 205 -1.98 -2.48 -12.29
CA ILE A 205 -0.92 -3.47 -12.00
C ILE A 205 -1.23 -4.84 -12.61
N VAL A 206 -2.49 -5.25 -12.64
CA VAL A 206 -2.89 -6.56 -13.21
C VAL A 206 -2.77 -6.59 -14.72
N TRP A 207 -2.98 -5.45 -15.42
CA TRP A 207 -2.96 -5.39 -16.88
C TRP A 207 -1.58 -5.19 -17.49
N GLN A 208 -0.55 -4.86 -16.69
CA GLN A 208 0.82 -4.76 -17.19
C GLN A 208 1.61 -6.08 -17.09
N ILE A 209 1.08 -7.06 -16.36
CA ILE A 209 1.69 -8.39 -16.19
C ILE A 209 1.23 -9.37 -17.31
N ILE A 210 0.22 -9.00 -18.07
CA ILE A 210 -0.33 -9.74 -19.21
C ILE A 210 -0.07 -8.97 -20.50
#